data_ccf444df578d173a30aa068fee035361
#
_entry.id   ccf444df578d173a30aa068fee035361
#
_cell.length_a   1.000
_cell.length_b   1.000
_cell.length_c   1.000
_cell.angle_alpha   90.00
_cell.angle_beta   90.00
_cell.angle_gamma   90.00
#
_symmetry.space_group_name_H-M   'P 1'
#
loop_
_entity.id
_entity.type
_entity.pdbx_description
1 polymer ?
#
loop_
_entity_poly.entity_id
_entity_poly.type
_entity_poly.pdbx_seq_one_letter_code
_entity_poly.pdbx_strand_id
1 'polypeptide(L)'
;PEDYFESLLFRPTDRFSVIYPDYQELINSLSGVSKEAGYEITLARESSTNNNVIAFITYTKKGSPAETAGLKRGDLITHINGVRMTLDNYQEILGQRSEAHSISYLRYNEGSSNYVAQTPVDLTTSVLSEDPNFLDSIYTIGNQKIGYVVYHFFAPGIEGQATRYDDEMDAVFAKFKAEGINHLILDFRYNGGG
;
A
#
# COMPACT_ATOMS: atom_id res chain seq x y z
N PRO A 1 4.02 27.42 -12.06
CA PRO A 1 5.21 27.03 -11.27
C PRO A 1 5.72 25.65 -11.66
N GLU A 2 4.83 24.68 -11.90
CA GLU A 2 5.17 23.30 -12.24
C GLU A 2 5.95 23.20 -13.54
N ASP A 3 5.46 23.79 -14.64
CA ASP A 3 6.13 23.77 -15.94
C ASP A 3 7.54 24.39 -15.88
N TYR A 4 7.69 25.43 -15.06
CA TYR A 4 9.00 26.06 -14.84
C TYR A 4 9.92 25.13 -14.07
N PHE A 5 9.44 24.48 -13.01
CA PHE A 5 10.21 23.50 -12.26
C PHE A 5 10.65 22.34 -13.15
N GLU A 6 9.71 21.74 -13.91
CA GLU A 6 10.02 20.66 -14.86
C GLU A 6 11.07 21.07 -15.89
N SER A 7 11.04 22.32 -16.36
CA SER A 7 12.02 22.82 -17.33
C SER A 7 13.45 22.90 -16.80
N LEU A 8 13.63 22.89 -15.47
CA LEU A 8 14.94 22.93 -14.81
C LEU A 8 15.55 21.55 -14.61
N LEU A 9 14.76 20.48 -14.77
CA LEU A 9 15.19 19.11 -14.44
C LEU A 9 15.85 18.43 -15.65
N PHE A 10 16.92 17.69 -15.37
CA PHE A 10 17.51 16.79 -16.37
C PHE A 10 16.92 15.37 -16.20
N ARG A 11 15.75 15.18 -16.74
CA ARG A 11 14.96 13.95 -16.60
C ARG A 11 15.65 12.62 -16.95
N PRO A 12 16.66 12.55 -17.84
CA PRO A 12 17.40 11.31 -18.04
C PRO A 12 18.04 10.73 -16.77
N THR A 13 18.40 11.59 -15.80
CA THR A 13 19.02 11.17 -14.53
C THR A 13 18.20 11.51 -13.30
N ASP A 14 17.49 12.63 -13.34
CA ASP A 14 16.64 13.08 -12.22
C ASP A 14 15.28 12.42 -12.25
N ARG A 15 15.10 11.43 -11.36
CA ARG A 15 13.86 10.66 -11.20
C ARG A 15 13.15 10.94 -9.88
N PHE A 16 13.75 11.74 -9.02
CA PHE A 16 13.27 11.91 -7.64
C PHE A 16 12.81 13.32 -7.32
N SER A 17 13.26 14.32 -8.10
CA SER A 17 12.81 15.70 -7.88
C SER A 17 11.33 15.84 -8.23
N VAL A 18 10.56 16.37 -7.31
CA VAL A 18 9.11 16.58 -7.42
C VAL A 18 8.74 17.92 -6.80
N ILE A 19 7.73 18.58 -7.37
CA ILE A 19 7.10 19.76 -6.79
C ILE A 19 5.66 19.39 -6.36
N TYR A 20 5.25 19.86 -5.21
CA TYR A 20 3.88 19.76 -4.74
C TYR A 20 3.23 21.14 -4.76
N PRO A 21 2.00 21.27 -5.25
CA PRO A 21 1.25 22.53 -5.23
C PRO A 21 1.02 23.06 -3.80
N ASP A 22 0.80 22.16 -2.86
CA ASP A 22 0.59 22.44 -1.45
C ASP A 22 1.61 21.67 -0.59
N TYR A 23 2.37 22.41 0.23
CA TYR A 23 3.35 21.80 1.12
C TYR A 23 2.69 20.89 2.20
N GLN A 24 1.45 21.19 2.58
CA GLN A 24 0.73 20.39 3.57
C GLN A 24 0.37 19.00 3.01
N GLU A 25 0.04 18.92 1.73
CA GLU A 25 -0.16 17.62 1.05
C GLU A 25 1.11 16.78 1.06
N LEU A 26 2.27 17.44 0.83
CA LEU A 26 3.56 16.73 0.92
C LEU A 26 3.81 16.21 2.34
N ILE A 27 3.67 17.05 3.37
CA ILE A 27 3.85 16.65 4.77
C ILE A 27 2.92 15.51 5.14
N ASN A 28 1.64 15.62 4.76
CA ASN A 28 0.65 14.59 5.01
C ASN A 28 1.03 13.26 4.33
N SER A 29 1.45 13.30 3.08
CA SER A 29 1.85 12.09 2.35
C SER A 29 3.05 11.39 3.00
N LEU A 30 4.05 12.16 3.45
CA LEU A 30 5.22 11.64 4.17
C LEU A 30 4.86 11.05 5.55
N SER A 31 3.75 11.49 6.13
CA SER A 31 3.22 10.97 7.41
C SER A 31 2.18 9.86 7.22
N GLY A 32 1.99 9.36 6.00
CA GLY A 32 1.01 8.31 5.69
C GLY A 32 -0.44 8.79 5.67
N VAL A 33 -0.68 10.11 5.55
CA VAL A 33 -2.03 10.68 5.46
C VAL A 33 -2.34 11.02 4.01
N SER A 34 -3.33 10.34 3.44
CA SER A 34 -3.73 10.54 2.03
C SER A 34 -5.23 10.31 1.82
N LYS A 35 -5.82 10.97 0.80
CA LYS A 35 -7.19 10.69 0.35
C LYS A 35 -7.15 9.57 -0.69
N GLU A 36 -7.66 8.41 -0.33
CA GLU A 36 -7.56 7.22 -1.18
C GLU A 36 -8.63 6.16 -0.83
N ALA A 37 -8.72 5.11 -1.63
CA ALA A 37 -9.57 3.94 -1.34
C ALA A 37 -8.90 2.93 -0.38
N GLY A 38 -7.59 3.01 -0.17
CA GLY A 38 -6.84 2.26 0.84
C GLY A 38 -6.47 0.84 0.45
N TYR A 39 -5.91 0.67 -0.75
CA TYR A 39 -5.27 -0.58 -1.16
C TYR A 39 -3.95 -0.32 -1.90
N GLU A 40 -2.94 -1.09 -1.57
CA GLU A 40 -1.65 -1.05 -2.23
C GLU A 40 -1.49 -2.16 -3.25
N ILE A 41 -0.77 -1.87 -4.32
CA ILE A 41 -0.64 -2.78 -5.46
C ILE A 41 0.79 -2.96 -5.95
N THR A 42 1.01 -4.11 -6.56
CA THR A 42 2.18 -4.37 -7.41
C THR A 42 1.69 -4.73 -8.81
N LEU A 43 2.30 -4.14 -9.82
CA LEU A 43 1.93 -4.37 -11.21
C LEU A 43 2.69 -5.56 -11.80
N ALA A 44 2.01 -6.29 -12.65
CA ALA A 44 2.63 -7.30 -13.49
C ALA A 44 1.98 -7.31 -14.88
N ARG A 45 2.73 -7.78 -15.85
CA ARG A 45 2.17 -8.13 -17.16
C ARG A 45 1.41 -9.46 -17.01
N GLU A 46 0.19 -9.53 -17.53
CA GLU A 46 -0.66 -10.73 -17.42
C GLU A 46 -0.04 -11.93 -18.12
N SER A 47 0.57 -11.70 -19.29
CA SER A 47 1.24 -12.72 -20.08
C SER A 47 2.33 -12.10 -20.96
N SER A 48 3.32 -12.89 -21.35
CA SER A 48 4.31 -12.48 -22.35
C SER A 48 3.73 -12.31 -23.75
N THR A 49 2.53 -12.84 -24.01
CA THR A 49 1.88 -12.88 -25.34
C THR A 49 0.84 -11.79 -25.56
N ASN A 50 0.49 -11.02 -24.53
CA ASN A 50 -0.47 -9.91 -24.65
C ASN A 50 0.04 -8.64 -23.96
N ASN A 51 -0.64 -7.51 -24.16
CA ASN A 51 -0.30 -6.23 -23.56
C ASN A 51 -1.07 -5.93 -22.27
N ASN A 52 -1.80 -6.90 -21.73
CA ASN A 52 -2.59 -6.67 -20.53
C ASN A 52 -1.70 -6.51 -19.30
N VAL A 53 -2.10 -5.58 -18.45
CA VAL A 53 -1.52 -5.34 -17.13
C VAL A 53 -2.53 -5.76 -16.07
N ILE A 54 -2.04 -6.38 -15.03
CA ILE A 54 -2.79 -6.73 -13.83
C ILE A 54 -2.13 -6.09 -12.61
N ALA A 55 -2.94 -5.71 -11.64
CA ALA A 55 -2.45 -5.19 -10.37
C ALA A 55 -2.80 -6.17 -9.24
N PHE A 56 -1.78 -6.71 -8.59
CA PHE A 56 -1.94 -7.54 -7.39
C PHE A 56 -2.15 -6.65 -6.18
N ILE A 57 -3.23 -6.85 -5.42
CA ILE A 57 -3.37 -6.22 -4.12
C ILE A 57 -2.33 -6.84 -3.18
N THR A 58 -1.42 -6.01 -2.70
CA THR A 58 -0.39 -6.42 -1.74
C THR A 58 -0.91 -6.41 -0.31
N TYR A 59 -1.71 -5.40 0.04
CA TYR A 59 -2.48 -5.32 1.28
C TYR A 59 -3.58 -4.26 1.16
N THR A 60 -4.52 -4.29 2.09
CA THR A 60 -5.52 -3.23 2.30
C THR A 60 -5.21 -2.49 3.60
N LYS A 61 -5.39 -1.18 3.61
CA LYS A 61 -5.21 -0.33 4.80
C LYS A 61 -6.37 -0.55 5.75
N LYS A 62 -6.09 -0.64 7.04
CA LYS A 62 -7.11 -0.86 8.08
C LYS A 62 -8.12 0.28 8.11
N GLY A 63 -9.40 -0.04 8.23
CA GLY A 63 -10.51 0.92 8.25
C GLY A 63 -10.81 1.57 6.90
N SER A 64 -10.18 1.13 5.82
CA SER A 64 -10.34 1.71 4.48
C SER A 64 -11.62 1.26 3.77
N PRO A 65 -12.07 2.02 2.74
CA PRO A 65 -13.12 1.57 1.83
C PRO A 65 -12.81 0.23 1.16
N ALA A 66 -11.56 -0.01 0.79
CA ALA A 66 -11.11 -1.27 0.18
C ALA A 66 -11.26 -2.47 1.14
N GLU A 67 -10.89 -2.30 2.42
CA GLU A 67 -11.09 -3.34 3.43
C GLU A 67 -12.59 -3.60 3.65
N THR A 68 -13.39 -2.53 3.75
CA THR A 68 -14.85 -2.63 3.92
C THR A 68 -15.51 -3.33 2.73
N ALA A 69 -15.03 -3.09 1.51
CA ALA A 69 -15.48 -3.79 0.30
C ALA A 69 -15.04 -5.27 0.24
N GLY A 70 -14.25 -5.73 1.21
CA GLY A 70 -13.80 -7.10 1.33
C GLY A 70 -12.68 -7.48 0.36
N LEU A 71 -11.95 -6.51 -0.18
CA LEU A 71 -10.73 -6.75 -0.94
C LEU A 71 -9.64 -7.35 -0.06
N LYS A 72 -8.80 -8.18 -0.66
CA LYS A 72 -7.78 -8.92 0.08
C LYS A 72 -6.46 -8.96 -0.68
N ARG A 73 -5.38 -9.16 0.10
CA ARG A 73 -4.09 -9.53 -0.47
C ARG A 73 -4.23 -10.71 -1.45
N GLY A 74 -3.63 -10.55 -2.63
CA GLY A 74 -3.65 -11.56 -3.68
C GLY A 74 -4.83 -11.44 -4.66
N ASP A 75 -5.78 -10.53 -4.43
CA ASP A 75 -6.77 -10.19 -5.47
C ASP A 75 -6.06 -9.53 -6.66
N LEU A 76 -6.50 -9.88 -7.88
CA LEU A 76 -5.95 -9.39 -9.14
C LEU A 76 -6.92 -8.39 -9.78
N ILE A 77 -6.60 -7.11 -9.72
CA ILE A 77 -7.37 -6.07 -10.42
C ILE A 77 -7.04 -6.13 -11.91
N THR A 78 -8.06 -6.18 -12.72
CA THR A 78 -7.95 -6.26 -14.19
C THR A 78 -8.48 -5.01 -14.89
N HIS A 79 -9.50 -4.36 -14.32
CA HIS A 79 -10.14 -3.16 -14.86
C HIS A 79 -10.37 -2.15 -13.74
N ILE A 80 -10.26 -0.87 -14.10
CA ILE A 80 -10.70 0.26 -13.28
C ILE A 80 -11.70 1.06 -14.12
N ASN A 81 -12.84 1.42 -13.54
CA ASN A 81 -13.95 2.11 -14.21
C ASN A 81 -14.39 1.41 -15.52
N GLY A 82 -14.37 0.07 -15.52
CA GLY A 82 -14.73 -0.75 -16.68
C GLY A 82 -13.67 -0.80 -17.78
N VAL A 83 -12.54 -0.10 -17.65
CA VAL A 83 -11.48 -0.08 -18.65
C VAL A 83 -10.39 -1.08 -18.29
N ARG A 84 -10.04 -1.97 -19.23
CA ARG A 84 -8.95 -2.94 -19.08
C ARG A 84 -7.61 -2.23 -19.04
N MET A 85 -6.79 -2.56 -18.03
CA MET A 85 -5.41 -2.07 -17.97
C MET A 85 -4.53 -2.78 -19.00
N THR A 86 -3.75 -2.00 -19.74
CA THR A 86 -2.76 -2.45 -20.73
C THR A 86 -1.46 -1.66 -20.58
N LEU A 87 -0.39 -2.10 -21.25
CA LEU A 87 0.90 -1.38 -21.27
C LEU A 87 0.77 0.07 -21.77
N ASP A 88 -0.24 0.35 -22.60
CA ASP A 88 -0.42 1.68 -23.21
C ASP A 88 -1.21 2.65 -22.32
N ASN A 89 -2.04 2.13 -21.38
CA ASN A 89 -2.99 2.99 -20.65
C ASN A 89 -2.93 2.85 -19.11
N TYR A 90 -2.15 1.91 -18.56
CA TYR A 90 -2.20 1.61 -17.11
C TYR A 90 -1.87 2.80 -16.22
N GLN A 91 -0.97 3.69 -16.64
CA GLN A 91 -0.60 4.87 -15.86
C GLN A 91 -1.76 5.85 -15.72
N GLU A 92 -2.44 6.15 -16.84
CA GLU A 92 -3.63 7.00 -16.85
C GLU A 92 -4.76 6.40 -16.01
N ILE A 93 -5.01 5.09 -16.19
CA ILE A 93 -6.07 4.38 -15.46
C ILE A 93 -5.76 4.35 -13.96
N LEU A 94 -4.53 4.09 -13.56
CA LEU A 94 -4.13 4.10 -12.16
C LEU A 94 -4.22 5.49 -11.51
N GLY A 95 -4.03 6.56 -12.30
CA GLY A 95 -4.24 7.93 -11.84
C GLY A 95 -5.68 8.21 -11.37
N GLN A 96 -6.67 7.46 -11.87
CA GLN A 96 -8.07 7.60 -11.46
C GLN A 96 -8.35 7.07 -10.03
N ARG A 97 -7.42 6.37 -9.41
CA ARG A 97 -7.55 5.82 -8.05
C ARG A 97 -7.62 6.87 -6.95
N SER A 98 -7.20 8.10 -7.23
CA SER A 98 -7.31 9.24 -6.30
C SER A 98 -8.75 9.67 -6.03
N GLU A 99 -9.68 9.26 -6.90
CA GLU A 99 -11.11 9.55 -6.79
C GLU A 99 -11.93 8.26 -6.63
N ALA A 100 -13.25 8.40 -6.45
CA ALA A 100 -14.14 7.25 -6.41
C ALA A 100 -14.09 6.49 -7.75
N HIS A 101 -13.91 5.18 -7.70
CA HIS A 101 -13.75 4.34 -8.88
C HIS A 101 -14.27 2.93 -8.66
N SER A 102 -14.62 2.24 -9.74
CA SER A 102 -14.95 0.82 -9.69
C SER A 102 -13.76 -0.04 -10.09
N ILE A 103 -13.69 -1.24 -9.52
CA ILE A 103 -12.70 -2.25 -9.92
C ILE A 103 -13.36 -3.57 -10.29
N SER A 104 -12.86 -4.21 -11.36
CA SER A 104 -13.11 -5.62 -11.64
C SER A 104 -11.88 -6.43 -11.27
N TYR A 105 -12.06 -7.51 -10.54
CA TYR A 105 -10.96 -8.29 -10.02
C TYR A 105 -11.23 -9.79 -10.01
N LEU A 106 -10.15 -10.55 -9.93
CA LEU A 106 -10.16 -11.99 -9.78
C LEU A 106 -9.62 -12.34 -8.40
N ARG A 107 -10.15 -13.40 -7.79
CA ARG A 107 -9.67 -13.94 -6.52
C ARG A 107 -9.26 -15.40 -6.69
N TYR A 108 -8.13 -15.78 -6.08
CA TYR A 108 -7.69 -17.15 -6.09
C TYR A 108 -8.65 -18.03 -5.28
N ASN A 109 -9.11 -19.11 -5.90
CA ASN A 109 -9.95 -20.11 -5.27
C ASN A 109 -9.13 -21.39 -5.08
N GLU A 110 -8.85 -21.73 -3.82
CA GLU A 110 -8.05 -22.91 -3.47
C GLU A 110 -8.69 -24.21 -3.95
N GLY A 111 -10.02 -24.32 -3.89
CA GLY A 111 -10.76 -25.52 -4.28
C GLY A 111 -10.64 -25.85 -5.78
N SER A 112 -10.57 -24.82 -6.63
CA SER A 112 -10.38 -24.98 -8.09
C SER A 112 -8.95 -24.77 -8.53
N SER A 113 -8.06 -24.31 -7.65
CA SER A 113 -6.67 -23.90 -7.94
C SER A 113 -6.56 -22.86 -9.07
N ASN A 114 -7.55 -21.99 -9.19
CA ASN A 114 -7.63 -20.99 -10.24
C ASN A 114 -8.11 -19.63 -9.70
N TYR A 115 -7.82 -18.57 -10.47
CA TYR A 115 -8.40 -17.26 -10.24
C TYR A 115 -9.82 -17.19 -10.84
N VAL A 116 -10.78 -16.76 -10.02
CA VAL A 116 -12.19 -16.67 -10.36
C VAL A 116 -12.63 -15.21 -10.30
N ALA A 117 -13.38 -14.78 -11.33
CA ALA A 117 -13.94 -13.43 -11.37
C ALA A 117 -14.90 -13.21 -10.20
N GLN A 118 -14.76 -12.06 -9.56
CA GLN A 118 -15.63 -11.60 -8.49
C GLN A 118 -16.59 -10.53 -9.04
N THR A 119 -17.66 -10.28 -8.31
CA THR A 119 -18.52 -9.14 -8.59
C THR A 119 -17.70 -7.85 -8.49
N PRO A 120 -17.73 -6.97 -9.49
CA PRO A 120 -17.07 -5.69 -9.41
C PRO A 120 -17.51 -4.91 -8.17
N VAL A 121 -16.61 -4.11 -7.59
CA VAL A 121 -16.90 -3.28 -6.43
C VAL A 121 -16.66 -1.82 -6.73
N ASP A 122 -17.53 -0.96 -6.22
CA ASP A 122 -17.38 0.48 -6.26
C ASP A 122 -16.68 0.92 -4.97
N LEU A 123 -15.62 1.69 -5.12
CA LEU A 123 -14.80 2.20 -4.03
C LEU A 123 -14.97 3.72 -3.94
N THR A 124 -15.28 4.18 -2.75
CA THR A 124 -15.15 5.60 -2.39
C THR A 124 -13.71 5.87 -1.95
N THR A 125 -13.34 7.14 -1.87
CA THR A 125 -12.10 7.56 -1.22
C THR A 125 -12.40 8.27 0.09
N SER A 126 -11.53 8.12 1.06
CA SER A 126 -11.56 8.83 2.34
C SER A 126 -10.15 9.26 2.74
N VAL A 127 -10.04 10.26 3.59
CA VAL A 127 -8.73 10.59 4.18
C VAL A 127 -8.38 9.48 5.15
N LEU A 128 -7.31 8.77 4.85
CA LEU A 128 -6.76 7.70 5.66
C LEU A 128 -5.46 8.16 6.30
N SER A 129 -5.26 7.81 7.56
CA SER A 129 -3.98 7.90 8.25
C SER A 129 -3.47 6.48 8.43
N GLU A 130 -2.54 6.07 7.57
CA GLU A 130 -1.95 4.75 7.66
C GLU A 130 -0.97 4.69 8.83
N ASP A 131 -1.11 3.65 9.65
CA ASP A 131 -0.16 3.35 10.72
C ASP A 131 0.96 2.48 10.15
N PRO A 132 2.24 2.93 10.18
CA PRO A 132 3.35 2.14 9.69
C PRO A 132 3.57 0.84 10.48
N ASN A 133 3.17 0.79 11.76
CA ASN A 133 3.16 -0.42 12.60
C ASN A 133 1.99 -1.33 12.20
N PHE A 134 2.03 -1.86 10.99
CA PHE A 134 0.90 -2.57 10.38
C PHE A 134 0.48 -3.81 11.16
N LEU A 135 1.45 -4.61 11.61
CA LEU A 135 1.23 -5.84 12.33
C LEU A 135 2.40 -6.15 13.26
N ASP A 136 2.09 -6.54 14.51
CA ASP A 136 3.01 -7.25 15.38
C ASP A 136 2.42 -8.58 15.85
N SER A 137 3.26 -9.57 16.04
CA SER A 137 2.85 -10.90 16.52
C SER A 137 4.00 -11.64 17.19
N ILE A 138 3.65 -12.62 18.06
CA ILE A 138 4.62 -13.53 18.66
C ILE A 138 4.24 -14.95 18.28
N TYR A 139 5.17 -15.65 17.62
CA TYR A 139 5.02 -17.05 17.28
C TYR A 139 5.87 -17.92 18.20
N THR A 140 5.33 -19.07 18.62
CA THR A 140 6.08 -20.07 19.39
C THR A 140 6.27 -21.32 18.54
N ILE A 141 7.54 -21.68 18.30
CA ILE A 141 7.92 -22.88 17.56
C ILE A 141 8.87 -23.71 18.43
N GLY A 142 8.40 -24.80 18.96
CA GLY A 142 9.14 -25.56 19.98
C GLY A 142 9.40 -24.69 21.21
N ASN A 143 10.66 -24.53 21.56
CA ASN A 143 11.09 -23.69 22.71
C ASN A 143 11.47 -22.26 22.32
N GLN A 144 11.25 -21.86 21.06
CA GLN A 144 11.63 -20.56 20.57
C GLN A 144 10.42 -19.64 20.47
N LYS A 145 10.54 -18.41 20.95
CA LYS A 145 9.59 -17.34 20.74
C LYS A 145 10.14 -16.37 19.69
N ILE A 146 9.37 -16.12 18.65
CA ILE A 146 9.75 -15.28 17.51
C ILE A 146 8.83 -14.07 17.48
N GLY A 147 9.39 -12.88 17.71
CA GLY A 147 8.70 -11.61 17.45
C GLY A 147 8.68 -11.34 15.95
N TYR A 148 7.52 -10.95 15.41
CA TYR A 148 7.34 -10.61 14.00
C TYR A 148 6.69 -9.25 13.91
N VAL A 149 7.31 -8.34 13.14
CA VAL A 149 6.81 -6.98 12.91
C VAL A 149 6.76 -6.72 11.41
N VAL A 150 5.65 -6.16 10.94
CA VAL A 150 5.50 -5.61 9.59
C VAL A 150 5.44 -4.09 9.72
N TYR A 151 6.37 -3.40 9.03
CA TYR A 151 6.52 -1.95 9.09
C TYR A 151 6.58 -1.37 7.68
N HIS A 152 5.60 -0.51 7.33
CA HIS A 152 5.34 -0.15 5.93
C HIS A 152 6.08 1.08 5.41
N PHE A 153 6.39 2.05 6.28
CA PHE A 153 7.15 3.26 5.92
C PHE A 153 7.78 3.89 7.16
N PHE A 154 8.75 4.79 6.98
CA PHE A 154 9.42 5.46 8.09
C PHE A 154 8.82 6.85 8.30
N ALA A 155 8.06 7.01 9.36
CA ALA A 155 7.58 8.29 9.86
C ALA A 155 7.51 8.25 11.39
N PRO A 156 7.88 9.33 12.11
CA PRO A 156 7.83 9.35 13.57
C PRO A 156 6.40 9.50 14.11
N GLY A 157 5.50 10.14 13.34
CA GLY A 157 4.13 10.40 13.75
C GLY A 157 3.36 11.24 12.73
N ILE A 158 2.26 11.81 13.15
CA ILE A 158 1.39 12.69 12.36
C ILE A 158 1.31 14.08 12.97
N GLU A 159 0.70 15.02 12.27
CA GLU A 159 0.44 16.37 12.79
C GLU A 159 -0.28 16.31 14.15
N GLY A 160 0.22 17.06 15.12
CA GLY A 160 -0.31 17.06 16.51
C GLY A 160 0.11 15.85 17.37
N GLN A 161 0.76 14.83 16.79
CA GLN A 161 1.25 13.64 17.48
C GLN A 161 2.61 13.21 16.86
N ALA A 162 3.61 14.07 17.04
CA ALA A 162 4.89 13.98 16.32
C ALA A 162 5.71 12.70 16.57
N THR A 163 5.50 12.02 17.70
CA THR A 163 6.23 10.78 18.09
C THR A 163 5.33 9.55 18.14
N ARG A 164 4.10 9.66 17.69
CA ARG A 164 3.08 8.60 17.86
C ARG A 164 3.57 7.23 17.40
N TYR A 165 4.13 7.14 16.20
CA TYR A 165 4.55 5.86 15.62
C TYR A 165 5.81 5.31 16.27
N ASP A 166 6.71 6.19 16.71
CA ASP A 166 7.89 5.80 17.49
C ASP A 166 7.47 5.24 18.86
N ASP A 167 6.53 5.90 19.55
CA ASP A 167 6.00 5.44 20.85
C ASP A 167 5.29 4.09 20.73
N GLU A 168 4.53 3.88 19.65
CA GLU A 168 3.88 2.61 19.33
C GLU A 168 4.90 1.49 19.04
N MET A 169 5.97 1.78 18.30
CA MET A 169 7.05 0.82 18.03
C MET A 169 7.80 0.47 19.33
N ASP A 170 8.07 1.45 20.19
CA ASP A 170 8.66 1.21 21.49
C ASP A 170 7.79 0.29 22.35
N ALA A 171 6.48 0.46 22.32
CA ALA A 171 5.53 -0.43 23.02
C ALA A 171 5.57 -1.86 22.46
N VAL A 172 5.69 -2.04 21.14
CA VAL A 172 5.85 -3.36 20.52
C VAL A 172 7.14 -4.05 21.01
N PHE A 173 8.27 -3.34 21.02
CA PHE A 173 9.52 -3.92 21.49
C PHE A 173 9.53 -4.14 23.02
N ALA A 174 8.89 -3.29 23.81
CA ALA A 174 8.70 -3.52 25.24
C ALA A 174 7.88 -4.82 25.50
N LYS A 175 6.81 -5.04 24.73
CA LYS A 175 6.01 -6.29 24.74
C LYS A 175 6.89 -7.51 24.40
N PHE A 176 7.68 -7.43 23.33
CA PHE A 176 8.57 -8.51 22.91
C PHE A 176 9.62 -8.86 23.97
N LYS A 177 10.18 -7.82 24.60
CA LYS A 177 11.14 -8.00 25.71
C LYS A 177 10.46 -8.67 26.93
N ALA A 178 9.27 -8.23 27.29
CA ALA A 178 8.52 -8.81 28.41
C ALA A 178 8.16 -10.29 28.16
N GLU A 179 7.82 -10.63 26.93
CA GLU A 179 7.52 -12.00 26.52
C GLU A 179 8.76 -12.88 26.34
N GLY A 180 9.97 -12.29 26.39
CA GLY A 180 11.23 -13.02 26.27
C GLY A 180 11.41 -13.67 24.91
N ILE A 181 11.18 -12.93 23.81
CA ILE A 181 11.44 -13.44 22.45
C ILE A 181 12.91 -13.82 22.30
N ASN A 182 13.18 -14.90 21.55
CA ASN A 182 14.53 -15.36 21.24
C ASN A 182 15.02 -14.86 19.87
N HIS A 183 14.07 -14.62 18.94
CA HIS A 183 14.31 -14.20 17.59
C HIS A 183 13.37 -13.07 17.18
N LEU A 184 13.83 -12.22 16.26
CA LEU A 184 13.06 -11.13 15.71
C LEU A 184 13.06 -11.21 14.18
N ILE A 185 11.89 -11.06 13.57
CA ILE A 185 11.71 -10.87 12.14
C ILE A 185 11.12 -9.49 11.92
N LEU A 186 11.86 -8.63 11.19
CA LEU A 186 11.37 -7.34 10.69
C LEU A 186 11.02 -7.50 9.22
N ASP A 187 9.75 -7.31 8.90
CA ASP A 187 9.24 -7.45 7.54
C ASP A 187 9.05 -6.07 6.90
N PHE A 188 9.97 -5.73 6.01
CA PHE A 188 9.99 -4.48 5.24
C PHE A 188 9.63 -4.71 3.76
N ARG A 189 9.00 -5.82 3.39
CA ARG A 189 8.71 -6.16 1.97
C ARG A 189 7.91 -5.09 1.26
N TYR A 190 7.06 -4.36 1.97
CA TYR A 190 6.25 -3.27 1.43
C TYR A 190 6.69 -1.90 1.92
N ASN A 191 7.82 -1.80 2.60
CA ASN A 191 8.35 -0.54 3.07
C ASN A 191 8.95 0.24 1.89
N GLY A 192 8.36 1.38 1.57
CA GLY A 192 8.79 2.27 0.50
C GLY A 192 9.85 3.29 0.90
N GLY A 193 10.24 3.31 2.18
CA GLY A 193 11.11 4.34 2.75
C GLY A 193 10.33 5.33 3.62
N GLY A 194 10.79 6.59 3.66
CA GLY A 194 10.20 7.71 4.40
C GLY A 194 10.79 9.03 3.93
#